data_24398c5eebdfb64c734705f079c84d02
#
_entry.id   24398c5eebdfb64c734705f079c84d02
#
_cell.length_a   1.000
_cell.length_b   1.000
_cell.length_c   1.000
_cell.angle_alpha   90.00
_cell.angle_beta   90.00
_cell.angle_gamma   90.00
#
_symmetry.space_group_name_H-M   'P 1'
#
loop_
_entity.id
_entity.type
_entity.pdbx_description
1 polymer ?
#
loop_
_entity_poly.entity_id
_entity_poly.type
_entity_poly.pdbx_seq_one_letter_code
_entity_poly.pdbx_strand_id
1 'polypeptide(L)'
;NNSESQITTDGEFRKIINGIPDWVNEEEFTSNCSFDFSADSKCIAYIKYDESEVMMYDMPMYIPTGKQNNQYDGFCNPYSFKYPVAGADNSKISVHSFDIKSKVTRQLNVNIPEEGYIPRIKFTKNPDMLAVLTLNRHQSIMDIFAANPQSGICKLILREESDTYLNDATYTKIAFYDNNFIFQSERSGYNHLYLYTLGGK
;
A
#
# COMPACT_ATOMS: atom_id res chain seq x y z
N ASN A 1 24.74 -3.30 21.93
CA ASN A 1 24.21 -1.96 22.07
C ASN A 1 22.81 -1.95 21.45
N ASN A 2 21.79 -1.81 22.28
CA ASN A 2 20.44 -1.55 21.82
C ASN A 2 20.34 -0.05 21.52
N SER A 3 20.65 0.35 20.27
CA SER A 3 20.42 1.72 19.81
C SER A 3 19.19 1.75 18.92
N GLU A 4 18.26 2.64 19.21
CA GLU A 4 17.08 2.93 18.45
C GLU A 4 17.34 4.14 17.55
N SER A 5 16.85 4.13 16.32
CA SER A 5 16.88 5.29 15.44
C SER A 5 15.59 5.40 14.63
N GLN A 6 15.03 6.60 14.61
CA GLN A 6 13.85 6.92 13.84
C GLN A 6 14.20 6.99 12.34
N ILE A 7 13.39 6.35 11.48
CA ILE A 7 13.60 6.31 10.02
C ILE A 7 12.82 7.44 9.33
N THR A 8 11.56 7.63 9.71
CA THR A 8 10.68 8.67 9.14
C THR A 8 10.43 9.75 10.16
N THR A 9 10.49 11.04 9.75
CA THR A 9 10.43 12.19 10.66
C THR A 9 9.33 13.18 10.30
N ASP A 10 8.57 12.92 9.23
CA ASP A 10 7.55 13.79 8.66
C ASP A 10 6.11 13.32 8.96
N GLY A 11 5.96 12.29 9.81
CA GLY A 11 4.64 11.82 10.23
C GLY A 11 3.88 12.90 10.98
N GLU A 12 2.62 13.11 10.59
CA GLU A 12 1.72 14.10 11.21
C GLU A 12 0.31 13.52 11.32
N PHE A 13 -0.29 13.65 12.50
CA PHE A 13 -1.62 13.12 12.77
C PHE A 13 -2.67 13.68 11.78
N ARG A 14 -3.40 12.78 11.13
CA ARG A 14 -4.41 13.09 10.10
C ARG A 14 -3.90 13.80 8.86
N LYS A 15 -2.59 13.65 8.58
CA LYS A 15 -1.97 14.19 7.37
C LYS A 15 -0.99 13.23 6.73
N ILE A 16 0.04 12.80 7.46
CA ILE A 16 1.13 12.00 6.90
C ILE A 16 1.29 10.71 7.68
N ILE A 17 1.14 9.59 6.98
CA ILE A 17 1.33 8.26 7.51
C ILE A 17 2.46 7.57 6.73
N ASN A 18 3.38 6.93 7.44
CA ASN A 18 4.50 6.20 6.85
C ASN A 18 4.50 4.74 7.31
N GLY A 19 4.44 3.79 6.37
CA GLY A 19 4.59 2.37 6.63
C GLY A 19 3.41 1.67 7.32
N ILE A 20 2.35 2.40 7.64
CA ILE A 20 1.05 1.89 8.11
C ILE A 20 0.01 2.29 7.08
N PRO A 21 -0.95 1.44 6.72
CA PRO A 21 -1.98 1.81 5.75
C PRO A 21 -2.89 2.91 6.28
N ASP A 22 -3.44 3.71 5.36
CA ASP A 22 -4.59 4.55 5.63
C ASP A 22 -5.87 3.71 5.71
N TRP A 23 -7.00 4.32 6.02
CA TRP A 23 -8.26 3.63 6.23
C TRP A 23 -8.66 2.76 5.02
N VAL A 24 -8.56 3.26 3.79
CA VAL A 24 -8.93 2.53 2.58
C VAL A 24 -8.06 1.29 2.37
N ASN A 25 -6.75 1.44 2.55
CA ASN A 25 -5.83 0.31 2.35
C ASN A 25 -5.94 -0.73 3.47
N GLU A 26 -6.29 -0.33 4.69
CA GLU A 26 -6.56 -1.24 5.80
C GLU A 26 -7.84 -2.05 5.55
N GLU A 27 -8.94 -1.39 5.27
CA GLU A 27 -10.26 -2.00 5.15
C GLU A 27 -10.46 -2.71 3.81
N GLU A 28 -10.20 -2.03 2.69
CA GLU A 28 -10.54 -2.53 1.36
C GLU A 28 -9.48 -3.52 0.82
N PHE A 29 -8.20 -3.30 1.12
CA PHE A 29 -7.13 -4.18 0.66
C PHE A 29 -6.59 -5.11 1.75
N THR A 30 -7.23 -5.15 2.92
CA THR A 30 -6.83 -6.00 4.06
C THR A 30 -5.33 -5.87 4.38
N SER A 31 -4.80 -4.66 4.27
CA SER A 31 -3.39 -4.37 4.54
C SER A 31 -3.25 -3.87 5.98
N ASN A 32 -2.44 -4.53 6.77
CA ASN A 32 -2.09 -4.10 8.13
C ASN A 32 -0.65 -3.62 8.24
N CYS A 33 0.09 -3.64 7.12
CA CYS A 33 1.51 -3.28 7.08
C CYS A 33 1.86 -2.77 5.68
N SER A 34 2.35 -1.54 5.60
CA SER A 34 2.73 -0.89 4.35
C SER A 34 4.26 -0.72 4.22
N PHE A 35 5.02 -1.65 4.78
CA PHE A 35 6.48 -1.75 4.60
C PHE A 35 6.94 -3.19 4.43
N ASP A 36 8.13 -3.37 3.86
CA ASP A 36 8.77 -4.68 3.72
C ASP A 36 10.30 -4.52 3.77
N PHE A 37 11.00 -5.60 4.13
CA PHE A 37 12.45 -5.65 4.19
C PHE A 37 13.03 -6.38 2.98
N SER A 38 14.17 -5.88 2.45
CA SER A 38 14.93 -6.61 1.45
C SER A 38 15.43 -7.95 2.00
N ALA A 39 15.60 -8.95 1.10
CA ALA A 39 16.03 -10.30 1.47
C ALA A 39 17.37 -10.34 2.21
N ASP A 40 18.26 -9.37 1.98
CA ASP A 40 19.54 -9.22 2.65
C ASP A 40 19.48 -8.31 3.89
N SER A 41 18.28 -7.85 4.26
CA SER A 41 18.02 -6.99 5.43
C SER A 41 18.77 -5.65 5.42
N LYS A 42 19.18 -5.14 4.24
CA LYS A 42 19.91 -3.86 4.13
C LYS A 42 19.04 -2.68 3.72
N CYS A 43 17.83 -2.96 3.25
CA CYS A 43 16.90 -1.94 2.82
C CYS A 43 15.51 -2.19 3.39
N ILE A 44 14.80 -1.11 3.71
CA ILE A 44 13.38 -1.11 4.04
C ILE A 44 12.67 -0.33 2.95
N ALA A 45 11.59 -0.86 2.39
CA ALA A 45 10.69 -0.11 1.54
C ALA A 45 9.37 0.14 2.28
N TYR A 46 8.78 1.30 2.08
CA TYR A 46 7.50 1.65 2.70
C TYR A 46 6.65 2.55 1.81
N ILE A 47 5.35 2.51 2.03
CA ILE A 47 4.40 3.42 1.41
C ILE A 47 4.19 4.60 2.36
N LYS A 48 4.20 5.79 1.80
CA LYS A 48 3.79 7.04 2.44
C LYS A 48 2.43 7.44 1.90
N TYR A 49 1.51 7.75 2.81
CA TYR A 49 0.19 8.27 2.53
C TYR A 49 0.12 9.73 3.00
N ASP A 50 -0.25 10.63 2.09
CA ASP A 50 -0.60 12.02 2.43
C ASP A 50 -2.13 12.14 2.36
N GLU A 51 -2.77 12.09 3.53
CA GLU A 51 -4.22 12.21 3.70
C GLU A 51 -4.67 13.64 4.03
N SER A 52 -3.82 14.65 3.78
CA SER A 52 -4.12 16.05 4.12
C SER A 52 -5.42 16.52 3.50
N GLU A 53 -5.65 16.18 2.24
CA GLU A 53 -6.85 16.56 1.46
C GLU A 53 -8.03 15.60 1.68
N VAL A 54 -7.83 14.43 2.28
CA VAL A 54 -8.91 13.49 2.55
C VAL A 54 -9.87 14.09 3.57
N MET A 55 -11.17 13.98 3.29
CA MET A 55 -12.20 14.54 4.16
C MET A 55 -12.31 13.80 5.48
N MET A 56 -12.69 14.54 6.52
CA MET A 56 -13.08 13.95 7.80
C MET A 56 -14.49 13.37 7.69
N TYR A 57 -14.67 12.20 8.28
CA TYR A 57 -15.97 11.57 8.45
C TYR A 57 -16.27 11.40 9.94
N ASP A 58 -17.48 11.78 10.34
CA ASP A 58 -17.96 11.69 11.70
C ASP A 58 -18.92 10.52 11.83
N MET A 59 -18.43 9.43 12.45
CA MET A 59 -19.26 8.26 12.75
C MET A 59 -19.96 8.44 14.12
N PRO A 60 -21.30 8.41 14.18
CA PRO A 60 -21.99 8.50 15.47
C PRO A 60 -21.77 7.24 16.31
N MET A 61 -21.23 7.41 17.50
CA MET A 61 -21.03 6.33 18.47
C MET A 61 -22.03 6.44 19.60
N TYR A 62 -22.88 5.45 19.77
CA TYR A 62 -23.93 5.42 20.79
C TYR A 62 -23.53 4.64 22.04
N ILE A 63 -22.50 3.82 21.94
CA ILE A 63 -21.97 3.02 23.06
C ILE A 63 -20.53 3.45 23.30
N PRO A 64 -20.17 3.93 24.50
CA PRO A 64 -18.79 4.29 24.81
C PRO A 64 -17.89 3.05 24.71
N THR A 65 -16.85 3.13 23.90
CA THR A 65 -15.78 2.13 23.85
C THR A 65 -14.74 2.47 24.91
N GLY A 66 -14.61 1.66 25.95
CA GLY A 66 -13.64 1.86 27.02
C GLY A 66 -14.24 2.32 28.35
N LYS A 67 -13.45 3.02 29.17
CA LYS A 67 -13.93 3.58 30.46
C LYS A 67 -15.03 4.59 30.21
N GLN A 68 -16.16 4.40 30.88
CA GLN A 68 -17.29 5.31 30.84
C GLN A 68 -16.83 6.77 30.95
N ASN A 69 -17.14 7.55 29.93
CA ASN A 69 -17.05 8.99 30.02
C ASN A 69 -18.46 9.49 30.35
N ASN A 70 -18.73 9.70 31.59
CA ASN A 70 -20.05 10.09 32.11
C ASN A 70 -20.62 11.34 31.44
N GLN A 71 -19.80 12.15 30.80
CA GLN A 71 -20.25 13.36 30.10
C GLN A 71 -21.13 13.04 28.87
N TYR A 72 -21.03 11.83 28.30
CA TYR A 72 -21.73 11.45 27.07
C TYR A 72 -22.62 10.22 27.23
N ASP A 73 -22.83 9.75 28.48
CA ASP A 73 -23.73 8.63 28.76
C ASP A 73 -25.14 8.93 28.21
N GLY A 74 -25.59 8.10 27.28
CA GLY A 74 -26.90 8.23 26.65
C GLY A 74 -26.96 9.20 25.45
N PHE A 75 -25.84 9.82 25.08
CA PHE A 75 -25.76 10.71 23.92
C PHE A 75 -24.84 10.13 22.83
N CYS A 76 -25.13 10.47 21.57
CA CYS A 76 -24.25 10.18 20.46
C CYS A 76 -22.95 10.99 20.58
N ASN A 77 -21.82 10.32 20.50
CA ASN A 77 -20.49 10.92 20.49
C ASN A 77 -19.84 10.68 19.10
N PRO A 78 -19.40 11.72 18.36
CA PRO A 78 -18.77 11.51 17.08
C PRO A 78 -17.36 10.89 17.25
N TYR A 79 -17.11 9.85 16.47
CA TYR A 79 -15.77 9.34 16.23
C TYR A 79 -15.33 9.83 14.85
N SER A 80 -14.40 10.77 14.83
CA SER A 80 -13.96 11.44 13.59
C SER A 80 -12.67 10.84 13.08
N PHE A 81 -12.62 10.47 11.80
CA PHE A 81 -11.43 9.95 11.13
C PHE A 81 -11.42 10.31 9.65
N LYS A 82 -10.25 10.16 9.01
CA LYS A 82 -10.12 10.38 7.56
C LYS A 82 -10.78 9.23 6.81
N TYR A 83 -11.73 9.56 5.94
CA TYR A 83 -12.51 8.58 5.18
C TYR A 83 -12.93 9.14 3.83
N PRO A 84 -12.34 8.68 2.73
CA PRO A 84 -12.73 9.11 1.41
C PRO A 84 -14.01 8.38 0.98
N VAL A 85 -15.17 9.03 1.15
CA VAL A 85 -16.41 8.48 0.60
C VAL A 85 -16.32 8.39 -0.93
N ALA A 86 -17.20 7.59 -1.55
CA ALA A 86 -17.21 7.43 -3.00
C ALA A 86 -17.26 8.79 -3.71
N GLY A 87 -16.30 9.02 -4.63
CA GLY A 87 -16.12 10.26 -5.37
C GLY A 87 -15.34 11.36 -4.65
N ALA A 88 -14.93 11.16 -3.39
CA ALA A 88 -14.01 12.08 -2.69
C ALA A 88 -12.54 11.76 -2.98
N ASP A 89 -11.66 12.70 -2.66
CA ASP A 89 -10.21 12.55 -2.87
C ASP A 89 -9.62 11.45 -2.00
N ASN A 90 -8.77 10.61 -2.59
CA ASN A 90 -7.97 9.64 -1.88
C ASN A 90 -6.68 10.28 -1.32
N SER A 91 -6.00 9.57 -0.42
CA SER A 91 -4.64 9.89 -0.02
C SER A 91 -3.73 9.94 -1.25
N LYS A 92 -2.83 10.93 -1.30
CA LYS A 92 -1.73 10.95 -2.26
C LYS A 92 -0.65 10.00 -1.77
N ILE A 93 -0.31 9.00 -2.59
CA ILE A 93 0.58 7.91 -2.18
C ILE A 93 1.91 7.95 -2.90
N SER A 94 2.96 7.50 -2.22
CA SER A 94 4.30 7.36 -2.79
C SER A 94 5.04 6.19 -2.13
N VAL A 95 6.00 5.61 -2.86
CA VAL A 95 6.83 4.51 -2.35
C VAL A 95 8.23 5.03 -2.09
N HIS A 96 8.77 4.66 -0.93
CA HIS A 96 10.09 5.06 -0.49
C HIS A 96 10.94 3.84 -0.12
N SER A 97 12.24 3.96 -0.28
CA SER A 97 13.23 3.01 0.22
C SER A 97 14.18 3.72 1.18
N PHE A 98 14.61 3.01 2.22
CA PHE A 98 15.59 3.45 3.19
C PHE A 98 16.75 2.46 3.24
N ASP A 99 17.95 2.92 2.94
CA ASP A 99 19.16 2.13 3.07
C ASP A 99 19.67 2.20 4.53
N ILE A 100 19.75 1.03 5.17
CA ILE A 100 20.05 0.93 6.61
C ILE A 100 21.49 1.37 6.92
N LYS A 101 22.44 1.16 6.00
CA LYS A 101 23.83 1.48 6.20
C LYS A 101 24.11 2.98 5.99
N SER A 102 23.67 3.51 4.87
CA SER A 102 23.90 4.92 4.51
C SER A 102 22.92 5.89 5.18
N LYS A 103 21.79 5.39 5.72
CA LYS A 103 20.70 6.17 6.31
C LYS A 103 20.02 7.11 5.29
N VAL A 104 20.05 6.75 4.01
CA VAL A 104 19.47 7.54 2.93
C VAL A 104 18.09 7.02 2.57
N THR A 105 17.11 7.92 2.56
CA THR A 105 15.77 7.67 2.03
C THR A 105 15.69 8.12 0.58
N ARG A 106 15.04 7.35 -0.28
CA ARG A 106 14.76 7.66 -1.68
C ARG A 106 13.29 7.44 -1.98
N GLN A 107 12.69 8.34 -2.73
CA GLN A 107 11.41 8.06 -3.37
C GLN A 107 11.65 7.24 -4.63
N LEU A 108 10.83 6.20 -4.86
CA LEU A 108 10.88 5.37 -6.05
C LEU A 108 9.97 5.97 -7.13
N ASN A 109 10.44 5.95 -8.40
CA ASN A 109 9.73 6.54 -9.53
C ASN A 109 8.64 5.58 -10.06
N VAL A 110 7.73 5.18 -9.20
CA VAL A 110 6.57 4.35 -9.57
C VAL A 110 5.55 5.22 -10.30
N ASN A 111 5.07 4.74 -11.45
CA ASN A 111 3.95 5.39 -12.13
C ASN A 111 2.64 4.99 -11.46
N ILE A 112 2.19 5.79 -10.52
CA ILE A 112 0.94 5.58 -9.78
C ILE A 112 -0.18 6.30 -10.54
N PRO A 113 -1.30 5.62 -10.89
CA PRO A 113 -2.44 6.28 -11.48
C PRO A 113 -2.98 7.41 -10.60
N GLU A 114 -3.51 8.45 -11.21
CA GLU A 114 -4.20 9.52 -10.50
C GLU A 114 -5.33 8.93 -9.66
N GLU A 115 -5.45 9.35 -8.39
CA GLU A 115 -6.42 8.81 -7.42
C GLU A 115 -6.35 7.27 -7.26
N GLY A 116 -5.27 6.65 -7.68
CA GLY A 116 -5.07 5.20 -7.63
C GLY A 116 -4.59 4.71 -6.26
N TYR A 117 -4.30 3.41 -6.22
CA TYR A 117 -3.92 2.71 -5.00
C TYR A 117 -2.59 1.96 -5.18
N ILE A 118 -1.96 1.63 -4.06
CA ILE A 118 -0.85 0.67 -3.98
C ILE A 118 -1.29 -0.44 -3.01
N PRO A 119 -2.04 -1.45 -3.47
CA PRO A 119 -2.55 -2.50 -2.60
C PRO A 119 -1.43 -3.35 -1.97
N ARG A 120 -0.27 -3.47 -2.63
CA ARG A 120 0.86 -4.26 -2.12
C ARG A 120 2.21 -3.73 -2.57
N ILE A 121 3.18 -3.81 -1.68
CA ILE A 121 4.61 -3.82 -1.99
C ILE A 121 5.22 -5.11 -1.42
N LYS A 122 6.16 -5.70 -2.13
CA LYS A 122 6.83 -6.93 -1.69
C LYS A 122 8.23 -7.03 -2.24
N PHE A 123 9.23 -7.18 -1.36
CA PHE A 123 10.55 -7.56 -1.82
C PHE A 123 10.53 -8.99 -2.36
N THR A 124 11.22 -9.18 -3.47
CA THR A 124 11.52 -10.52 -3.98
C THR A 124 12.75 -11.08 -3.24
N LYS A 125 13.16 -12.32 -3.56
CA LYS A 125 14.43 -12.86 -3.04
C LYS A 125 15.65 -12.11 -3.59
N ASN A 126 15.51 -11.40 -4.71
CA ASN A 126 16.52 -10.46 -5.18
C ASN A 126 16.39 -9.14 -4.39
N PRO A 127 17.39 -8.76 -3.56
CA PRO A 127 17.32 -7.55 -2.75
C PRO A 127 17.27 -6.25 -3.57
N ASP A 128 17.67 -6.29 -4.84
CA ASP A 128 17.62 -5.16 -5.77
C ASP A 128 16.25 -5.02 -6.47
N MET A 129 15.26 -5.85 -6.09
CA MET A 129 13.95 -5.83 -6.70
C MET A 129 12.82 -5.83 -5.67
N LEU A 130 12.16 -4.68 -5.59
CA LEU A 130 10.87 -4.51 -4.93
C LEU A 130 9.76 -4.63 -5.98
N ALA A 131 8.82 -5.52 -5.79
CA ALA A 131 7.58 -5.53 -6.55
C ALA A 131 6.62 -4.50 -5.94
N VAL A 132 6.10 -3.59 -6.78
CA VAL A 132 5.09 -2.61 -6.42
C VAL A 132 3.88 -2.83 -7.30
N LEU A 133 2.74 -3.10 -6.70
CA LEU A 133 1.47 -3.25 -7.38
C LEU A 133 0.72 -1.92 -7.27
N THR A 134 0.31 -1.38 -8.43
CA THR A 134 -0.56 -0.21 -8.48
C THR A 134 -1.91 -0.59 -9.06
N LEU A 135 -2.95 0.11 -8.65
CA LEU A 135 -4.31 -0.12 -9.10
C LEU A 135 -4.97 1.23 -9.40
N ASN A 136 -5.66 1.35 -10.53
CA ASN A 136 -6.39 2.58 -10.83
C ASN A 136 -7.63 2.72 -9.92
N ARG A 137 -8.21 3.93 -9.87
CA ARG A 137 -9.39 4.24 -9.03
C ARG A 137 -10.57 3.32 -9.32
N HIS A 138 -10.81 2.95 -10.57
CA HIS A 138 -11.88 2.03 -10.97
C HIS A 138 -11.56 0.56 -10.71
N GLN A 139 -10.37 0.25 -10.21
CA GLN A 139 -9.90 -1.10 -9.91
C GLN A 139 -9.98 -2.06 -11.12
N SER A 140 -9.89 -1.52 -12.33
CA SER A 140 -9.95 -2.27 -13.58
C SER A 140 -8.57 -2.48 -14.24
N ILE A 141 -7.55 -1.75 -13.80
CA ILE A 141 -6.17 -1.84 -14.32
C ILE A 141 -5.21 -1.97 -13.14
N MET A 142 -4.48 -3.09 -13.11
CA MET A 142 -3.38 -3.32 -12.17
C MET A 142 -2.06 -3.39 -12.92
N ASP A 143 -1.08 -2.62 -12.47
CA ASP A 143 0.30 -2.70 -12.93
C ASP A 143 1.20 -3.29 -11.84
N ILE A 144 2.11 -4.17 -12.26
CA ILE A 144 3.19 -4.67 -11.41
C ILE A 144 4.50 -4.06 -11.90
N PHE A 145 5.16 -3.31 -11.02
CA PHE A 145 6.46 -2.72 -11.30
C PHE A 145 7.57 -3.48 -10.56
N ALA A 146 8.70 -3.68 -11.26
CA ALA A 146 9.96 -4.00 -10.63
C ALA A 146 10.68 -2.69 -10.32
N ALA A 147 10.80 -2.35 -9.06
CA ALA A 147 11.47 -1.14 -8.57
C ALA A 147 12.83 -1.50 -7.97
N ASN A 148 13.88 -0.81 -8.39
CA ASN A 148 15.19 -0.94 -7.76
C ASN A 148 15.29 0.03 -6.58
N PRO A 149 15.45 -0.46 -5.34
CA PRO A 149 15.43 0.38 -4.15
C PRO A 149 16.63 1.31 -4.03
N GLN A 150 17.74 1.02 -4.72
CA GLN A 150 18.97 1.81 -4.67
C GLN A 150 18.98 2.95 -5.68
N SER A 151 18.47 2.72 -6.89
CA SER A 151 18.43 3.73 -7.95
C SER A 151 17.09 4.50 -8.02
N GLY A 152 16.02 3.93 -7.48
CA GLY A 152 14.65 4.45 -7.62
C GLY A 152 14.02 4.18 -8.97
N ILE A 153 14.72 3.50 -9.89
CA ILE A 153 14.21 3.19 -11.24
C ILE A 153 13.15 2.10 -11.14
N CYS A 154 12.03 2.31 -11.82
CA CYS A 154 10.92 1.37 -11.87
C CYS A 154 10.64 0.94 -13.30
N LYS A 155 10.39 -0.35 -13.51
CA LYS A 155 10.05 -0.93 -14.79
C LYS A 155 8.74 -1.69 -14.68
N LEU A 156 7.79 -1.41 -15.56
CA LEU A 156 6.57 -2.21 -15.71
C LEU A 156 6.94 -3.62 -16.16
N ILE A 157 6.47 -4.64 -15.44
CA ILE A 157 6.70 -6.05 -15.76
C ILE A 157 5.41 -6.78 -16.17
N LEU A 158 4.26 -6.34 -15.67
CA LEU A 158 2.97 -6.91 -16.05
C LEU A 158 1.88 -5.87 -15.89
N ARG A 159 0.92 -5.91 -16.81
CA ARG A 159 -0.36 -5.23 -16.72
C ARG A 159 -1.50 -6.26 -16.76
N GLU A 160 -2.43 -6.13 -15.86
CA GLU A 160 -3.69 -6.87 -15.82
C GLU A 160 -4.84 -5.90 -15.99
N GLU A 161 -5.79 -6.23 -16.86
CA GLU A 161 -6.93 -5.38 -17.18
C GLU A 161 -8.22 -6.18 -17.16
N SER A 162 -9.32 -5.52 -16.79
CA SER A 162 -10.67 -6.06 -16.83
C SER A 162 -11.62 -5.00 -17.34
N ASP A 163 -12.63 -5.42 -18.12
CA ASP A 163 -13.69 -4.51 -18.58
C ASP A 163 -14.62 -4.06 -17.45
N THR A 164 -14.54 -4.71 -16.29
CA THR A 164 -15.32 -4.38 -15.10
C THR A 164 -14.39 -3.93 -13.97
N TYR A 165 -14.07 -4.82 -13.04
CA TYR A 165 -13.08 -4.62 -11.97
C TYR A 165 -12.29 -5.91 -11.76
N LEU A 166 -11.11 -5.80 -11.22
CA LEU A 166 -10.24 -6.93 -10.89
C LEU A 166 -10.64 -7.51 -9.53
N ASN A 167 -10.68 -8.83 -9.43
CA ASN A 167 -10.90 -9.52 -8.18
C ASN A 167 -9.75 -9.25 -7.20
N ASP A 168 -10.05 -9.07 -5.92
CA ASP A 168 -9.07 -8.79 -4.87
C ASP A 168 -7.96 -9.86 -4.76
N ALA A 169 -8.29 -11.13 -5.05
CA ALA A 169 -7.31 -12.20 -5.10
C ALA A 169 -6.18 -11.93 -6.12
N THR A 170 -6.44 -11.18 -7.19
CA THR A 170 -5.46 -10.85 -8.22
C THR A 170 -4.28 -10.05 -7.66
N TYR A 171 -4.52 -9.12 -6.74
CA TYR A 171 -3.49 -8.27 -6.15
C TYR A 171 -3.11 -8.65 -4.71
N THR A 172 -3.94 -9.42 -4.00
CA THR A 172 -3.63 -9.84 -2.63
C THR A 172 -2.85 -11.15 -2.57
N LYS A 173 -3.07 -12.06 -3.53
CA LYS A 173 -2.48 -13.42 -3.53
C LYS A 173 -1.39 -13.60 -4.58
N ILE A 174 -0.50 -12.62 -4.68
CA ILE A 174 0.69 -12.75 -5.51
C ILE A 174 1.83 -13.36 -4.70
N ALA A 175 2.57 -14.31 -5.29
CA ALA A 175 3.70 -14.98 -4.66
C ALA A 175 4.94 -14.89 -5.54
N PHE A 176 6.05 -14.41 -4.96
CA PHE A 176 7.34 -14.28 -5.63
C PHE A 176 8.29 -15.42 -5.22
N TYR A 177 8.93 -16.01 -6.21
CA TYR A 177 9.97 -17.02 -6.08
C TYR A 177 11.29 -16.48 -6.60
N ASP A 178 12.32 -17.33 -6.70
CA ASP A 178 13.67 -16.90 -7.09
C ASP A 178 13.69 -16.09 -8.40
N ASN A 179 13.09 -16.64 -9.47
CA ASN A 179 13.09 -16.02 -10.79
C ASN A 179 11.69 -15.83 -11.38
N ASN A 180 10.67 -16.17 -10.62
CA ASN A 180 9.29 -16.20 -11.09
C ASN A 180 8.34 -15.62 -10.06
N PHE A 181 7.13 -15.28 -10.52
CA PHE A 181 6.00 -15.02 -9.65
C PHE A 181 4.75 -15.68 -10.19
N ILE A 182 3.83 -16.00 -9.28
CA ILE A 182 2.53 -16.56 -9.58
C ILE A 182 1.48 -15.59 -9.06
N PHE A 183 0.43 -15.39 -9.84
CA PHE A 183 -0.76 -14.69 -9.40
C PHE A 183 -2.02 -15.29 -10.02
N GLN A 184 -3.17 -14.91 -9.48
CA GLN A 184 -4.47 -15.34 -9.96
C GLN A 184 -5.01 -14.31 -10.95
N SER A 185 -5.68 -14.79 -12.01
CA SER A 185 -6.34 -13.92 -12.97
C SER A 185 -7.56 -14.60 -13.59
N GLU A 186 -8.58 -13.81 -13.86
CA GLU A 186 -9.83 -14.23 -14.50
C GLU A 186 -9.87 -13.87 -16.00
N ARG A 187 -8.74 -13.45 -16.59
CA ARG A 187 -8.62 -13.01 -18.01
C ARG A 187 -9.12 -14.01 -19.04
N SER A 188 -9.17 -15.29 -18.70
CA SER A 188 -9.67 -16.36 -19.56
C SER A 188 -11.12 -16.76 -19.27
N GLY A 189 -11.86 -16.01 -18.46
CA GLY A 189 -13.24 -16.24 -18.07
C GLY A 189 -13.43 -16.97 -16.73
N TYR A 190 -12.38 -17.62 -16.22
CA TYR A 190 -12.35 -18.27 -14.91
C TYR A 190 -11.05 -17.94 -14.19
N ASN A 191 -11.06 -18.04 -12.87
CA ASN A 191 -9.89 -17.80 -12.06
C ASN A 191 -8.85 -18.92 -12.20
N HIS A 192 -7.70 -18.59 -12.78
CA HIS A 192 -6.57 -19.49 -12.99
C HIS A 192 -5.27 -18.93 -12.40
N LEU A 193 -4.32 -19.83 -12.17
CA LEU A 193 -2.95 -19.48 -11.78
C LEU A 193 -2.10 -19.22 -13.02
N TYR A 194 -1.40 -18.10 -13.02
CA TYR A 194 -0.47 -17.72 -14.08
C TYR A 194 0.94 -17.58 -13.53
N LEU A 195 1.91 -18.21 -14.21
CA LEU A 195 3.32 -18.16 -13.86
C LEU A 195 4.04 -17.22 -14.81
N TYR A 196 4.79 -16.28 -14.25
CA TYR A 196 5.63 -15.33 -14.98
C TYR A 196 7.05 -15.33 -14.48
N THR A 197 8.00 -15.01 -15.36
CA THR A 197 9.35 -14.63 -14.91
C THR A 197 9.32 -13.24 -14.28
N LEU A 198 10.30 -12.91 -13.45
CA LEU A 198 10.47 -11.56 -12.89
C LEU A 198 10.69 -10.47 -13.95
N GLY A 199 10.93 -10.85 -15.20
CA GLY A 199 11.01 -9.95 -16.34
C GLY A 199 9.68 -9.74 -17.08
N GLY A 200 8.58 -10.35 -16.62
CA GLY A 200 7.23 -10.21 -17.22
C GLY A 200 6.99 -11.11 -18.45
N LYS A 201 7.63 -12.27 -18.53
CA LYS A 201 7.46 -13.24 -19.63
C LYS A 201 6.96 -14.56 -19.10
#